data_ba47ccbaf0d901a6ee0f85719bc0fa07
#
_entry.id   ba47ccbaf0d901a6ee0f85719bc0fa07
#
_cell.length_a   1.000
_cell.length_b   1.000
_cell.length_c   1.000
_cell.angle_alpha   90.00
_cell.angle_beta   90.00
_cell.angle_gamma   90.00
#
_symmetry.space_group_name_H-M   'P 1'
#
loop_
_entity.id
_entity.type
_entity.pdbx_description
1 polymer ?
#
loop_
_entity_poly.entity_id
_entity_poly.type
_entity_poly.pdbx_seq_one_letter_code
_entity_poly.pdbx_strand_id
1 'polypeptide(L)'
;GFQGVMSYYSYGYYCGYAYALVSANRASLKRVNSWISAEYELTDDVDAFVDVVISDNQSFGRYAPPAAPGPVIPGDPRNTIGATYGYFRWTDIGTRDNVVNDTLIDINLGLKGDLSDDFSFEVTASNSEYTTASIGAYYLSYAGLAYNVAYGVSDFDTFVANLKTTTLQDESQSVTRFFAGLQWDMFDMAGGTASTYFAAEYYEVDYAALVDAQSEAGLVGGSAGNSAEGYRDVKAFTVEAILPVTDWLEIDAAVRVDEYSDFGNATSPRIGAVMNVPGFEQVTLKASWGQGFRAPDLSDMYGLTTFSAEGATDYWGCQQNGVDPCPTEQFSTYIGSNPDLGAEESETFSFGVDYEFIDNWVVGINYFNLKIDNAIEYTSAQDQLNVDYQTSGGNSAVTRNSAGKVEEISAGYQNGFTEFEYNGV
;
A
#
# COMPACT_ATOMS: atom_id res chain seq x y z
N GLY A 1 -16.45 25.36 24.58
CA GLY A 1 -17.86 25.13 24.56
C GLY A 1 -18.18 23.85 23.80
N PHE A 2 -18.93 22.95 24.43
CA PHE A 2 -19.35 21.68 23.82
C PHE A 2 -20.25 21.98 22.61
N GLN A 3 -19.79 21.66 21.42
CA GLN A 3 -20.61 21.71 20.20
C GLN A 3 -21.13 20.29 19.93
N GLY A 4 -22.06 19.85 20.76
CA GLY A 4 -22.70 18.55 20.61
C GLY A 4 -23.72 18.55 19.48
N VAL A 5 -23.63 17.57 18.60
CA VAL A 5 -24.68 17.23 17.65
C VAL A 5 -25.39 16.01 18.18
N MET A 6 -26.73 16.10 18.29
CA MET A 6 -27.52 14.91 18.64
C MET A 6 -27.69 14.05 17.38
N SER A 7 -27.17 12.85 17.42
CA SER A 7 -27.36 11.85 16.38
C SER A 7 -28.27 10.74 16.87
N TYR A 8 -29.17 10.27 16.00
CA TYR A 8 -30.08 9.18 16.29
C TYR A 8 -29.54 7.86 15.73
N TYR A 9 -29.45 6.86 16.60
CA TYR A 9 -29.19 5.48 16.20
C TYR A 9 -30.36 4.57 16.64
N SER A 10 -30.37 3.33 16.20
CA SER A 10 -31.42 2.37 16.54
C SER A 10 -31.61 2.16 18.05
N TYR A 11 -30.62 2.52 18.86
CA TYR A 11 -30.63 2.44 20.33
C TYR A 11 -30.88 3.81 21.01
N GLY A 12 -31.16 4.89 20.26
CA GLY A 12 -31.52 6.19 20.81
C GLY A 12 -30.66 7.36 20.35
N TYR A 13 -30.75 8.48 21.08
CA TYR A 13 -29.97 9.69 20.81
C TYR A 13 -28.68 9.69 21.61
N TYR A 14 -27.59 10.10 20.99
CA TYR A 14 -26.33 10.35 21.68
C TYR A 14 -25.74 11.72 21.31
N CYS A 15 -24.91 12.28 22.19
CA CYS A 15 -24.21 13.53 21.93
C CYS A 15 -22.96 13.24 21.09
N GLY A 16 -23.01 13.60 19.81
CA GLY A 16 -21.88 13.48 18.88
C GLY A 16 -21.04 14.74 18.81
N TYR A 17 -19.95 14.68 18.07
CA TYR A 17 -19.06 15.81 17.78
C TYR A 17 -19.23 16.29 16.34
N ALA A 18 -19.30 17.61 16.14
CA ALA A 18 -19.49 18.20 14.80
C ALA A 18 -18.13 18.32 14.08
N TYR A 19 -17.67 17.25 13.44
CA TYR A 19 -16.38 17.19 12.72
C TYR A 19 -16.23 18.25 11.65
N ALA A 20 -17.30 18.50 10.90
CA ALA A 20 -17.32 19.47 9.79
C ALA A 20 -16.94 20.91 10.19
N LEU A 21 -17.01 21.24 11.49
CA LEU A 21 -16.67 22.57 11.99
C LEU A 21 -15.18 22.76 12.25
N VAL A 22 -14.41 21.70 12.34
CA VAL A 22 -12.99 21.74 12.75
C VAL A 22 -12.05 20.99 11.82
N SER A 23 -12.49 19.90 11.21
CA SER A 23 -11.65 19.13 10.31
C SER A 23 -11.46 19.84 8.98
N ALA A 24 -10.25 19.82 8.45
CA ALA A 24 -9.99 20.31 7.11
C ALA A 24 -10.68 19.41 6.08
N ASN A 25 -11.53 20.00 5.24
CA ASN A 25 -12.17 19.26 4.15
C ASN A 25 -11.18 18.93 3.02
N ARG A 26 -10.10 19.71 2.91
CA ARG A 26 -9.02 19.53 1.94
C ARG A 26 -7.71 19.96 2.57
N ALA A 27 -6.68 19.13 2.45
CA ALA A 27 -5.34 19.50 2.86
C ALA A 27 -4.84 20.71 2.05
N SER A 28 -4.10 21.60 2.70
CA SER A 28 -3.32 22.60 1.95
C SER A 28 -2.08 21.89 1.38
N LEU A 29 -1.66 22.29 0.20
CA LEU A 29 -0.59 21.63 -0.51
C LEU A 29 0.31 22.69 -1.18
N LYS A 30 1.62 22.56 -0.93
CA LYS A 30 2.67 23.32 -1.61
C LYS A 30 3.58 22.32 -2.29
N ARG A 31 3.83 22.50 -3.58
CA ARG A 31 4.68 21.61 -4.40
C ARG A 31 5.68 22.41 -5.20
N VAL A 32 6.90 21.87 -5.26
CA VAL A 32 7.94 22.35 -6.16
C VAL A 32 8.53 21.11 -6.83
N ASN A 33 8.39 21.04 -8.15
CA ASN A 33 8.94 19.94 -8.94
C ASN A 33 9.89 20.53 -9.99
N SER A 34 11.02 19.88 -10.16
CA SER A 34 12.03 20.24 -11.16
C SER A 34 12.40 18.98 -11.92
N TRP A 35 12.50 19.10 -13.22
CA TRP A 35 13.01 18.05 -14.09
C TRP A 35 14.12 18.66 -14.96
N ILE A 36 15.25 17.97 -15.03
CA ILE A 36 16.43 18.35 -15.82
C ILE A 36 16.79 17.14 -16.65
N SER A 37 16.93 17.33 -17.96
CA SER A 37 17.39 16.30 -18.88
C SER A 37 18.49 16.88 -19.74
N ALA A 38 19.56 16.12 -19.95
CA ALA A 38 20.65 16.45 -20.84
C ALA A 38 21.09 15.21 -21.62
N GLU A 39 21.38 15.40 -22.88
CA GLU A 39 21.91 14.38 -23.78
C GLU A 39 23.14 14.95 -24.49
N TYR A 40 24.15 14.13 -24.63
CA TYR A 40 25.40 14.51 -25.25
C TYR A 40 25.91 13.41 -26.18
N GLU A 41 26.08 13.74 -27.44
CA GLU A 41 26.63 12.86 -28.47
C GLU A 41 28.13 12.64 -28.19
N LEU A 42 28.49 11.41 -27.78
CA LEU A 42 29.88 11.01 -27.53
C LEU A 42 30.60 10.64 -28.81
N THR A 43 29.90 9.96 -29.70
CA THR A 43 30.31 9.59 -31.05
C THR A 43 29.09 9.67 -31.98
N ASP A 44 29.27 9.50 -33.29
CA ASP A 44 28.17 9.49 -34.24
C ASP A 44 27.12 8.41 -33.93
N ASP A 45 27.48 7.37 -33.15
CA ASP A 45 26.64 6.20 -32.89
C ASP A 45 26.28 6.04 -31.40
N VAL A 46 26.81 6.87 -30.48
CA VAL A 46 26.63 6.71 -29.03
C VAL A 46 26.33 8.03 -28.35
N ASP A 47 25.23 8.06 -27.62
CA ASP A 47 24.80 9.17 -26.78
C ASP A 47 24.96 8.84 -25.29
N ALA A 48 25.39 9.82 -24.53
CA ALA A 48 25.29 9.82 -23.06
C ALA A 48 24.12 10.70 -22.64
N PHE A 49 23.38 10.26 -21.64
CA PHE A 49 22.26 11.04 -21.11
C PHE A 49 22.23 11.06 -19.59
N VAL A 50 21.59 12.09 -19.05
CA VAL A 50 21.26 12.21 -17.63
C VAL A 50 19.90 12.85 -17.47
N ASP A 51 19.08 12.24 -16.63
CA ASP A 51 17.79 12.76 -16.19
C ASP A 51 17.79 12.91 -14.67
N VAL A 52 17.31 14.06 -14.20
CA VAL A 52 17.19 14.35 -12.78
C VAL A 52 15.79 14.87 -12.49
N VAL A 53 15.12 14.24 -11.53
CA VAL A 53 13.84 14.72 -10.99
C VAL A 53 14.04 15.08 -9.52
N ILE A 54 13.60 16.27 -9.14
CA ILE A 54 13.59 16.73 -7.75
C ILE A 54 12.16 17.20 -7.45
N SER A 55 11.57 16.63 -6.42
CA SER A 55 10.23 17.01 -5.96
C SER A 55 10.27 17.29 -4.45
N ASP A 56 9.73 18.44 -4.05
CA ASP A 56 9.51 18.83 -2.65
C ASP A 56 8.06 19.19 -2.47
N ASN A 57 7.37 18.47 -1.58
CA ASN A 57 5.97 18.66 -1.31
C ASN A 57 5.76 18.88 0.18
N GLN A 58 4.94 19.84 0.53
CA GLN A 58 4.48 20.05 1.89
C GLN A 58 2.97 20.06 1.92
N SER A 59 2.39 19.27 2.82
CA SER A 59 0.95 19.27 3.06
C SER A 59 0.63 19.54 4.53
N PHE A 60 -0.54 20.12 4.76
CA PHE A 60 -1.10 20.32 6.09
C PHE A 60 -2.53 19.81 6.11
N GLY A 61 -2.82 18.94 7.09
CA GLY A 61 -4.15 18.41 7.37
C GLY A 61 -4.55 18.70 8.82
N ARG A 62 -5.84 18.85 9.07
CA ARG A 62 -6.41 19.04 10.39
C ARG A 62 -7.54 18.07 10.62
N TYR A 63 -7.49 17.34 11.71
CA TYR A 63 -8.52 16.43 12.16
C TYR A 63 -9.15 16.93 13.47
N ALA A 64 -10.32 16.38 13.79
CA ALA A 64 -10.96 16.64 15.06
C ALA A 64 -10.04 16.30 16.25
N PRO A 65 -10.24 16.91 17.42
CA PRO A 65 -9.54 16.54 18.64
C PRO A 65 -9.56 15.04 18.86
N PRO A 66 -8.58 14.45 19.56
CA PRO A 66 -8.52 13.01 19.78
C PRO A 66 -9.77 12.52 20.52
N ALA A 67 -10.28 11.36 20.13
CA ALA A 67 -11.33 10.64 20.86
C ALA A 67 -10.75 9.31 21.29
N ALA A 68 -10.89 9.03 22.57
CA ALA A 68 -10.42 7.77 23.14
C ALA A 68 -11.33 7.37 24.30
N PRO A 69 -11.41 6.07 24.65
CA PRO A 69 -11.94 5.67 25.92
C PRO A 69 -11.14 6.40 26.99
N GLY A 70 -11.78 7.34 27.68
CA GLY A 70 -11.18 8.00 28.83
C GLY A 70 -11.71 7.33 30.08
N PRO A 71 -10.89 7.01 31.08
CA PRO A 71 -11.44 6.89 32.39
C PRO A 71 -12.01 8.26 32.74
N VAL A 72 -13.32 8.35 32.87
CA VAL A 72 -13.90 9.41 33.66
C VAL A 72 -13.51 9.03 35.08
N ILE A 73 -12.39 9.62 35.52
CA ILE A 73 -11.70 9.18 36.72
C ILE A 73 -12.64 9.35 37.87
N PRO A 74 -12.86 8.33 38.69
CA PRO A 74 -13.51 8.50 39.97
C PRO A 74 -12.73 9.56 40.77
N GLY A 75 -13.38 10.68 41.09
CA GLY A 75 -12.74 11.79 41.78
C GLY A 75 -12.29 12.96 40.87
N ASP A 76 -12.38 12.86 39.54
CA ASP A 76 -12.24 14.04 38.66
C ASP A 76 -13.40 15.02 38.98
N PRO A 77 -13.10 16.29 39.35
CA PRO A 77 -14.13 17.29 39.63
C PRO A 77 -15.13 17.51 38.47
N ARG A 78 -14.76 17.12 37.27
CA ARG A 78 -15.61 17.19 36.08
C ARG A 78 -16.55 15.99 35.94
N ASN A 79 -16.31 14.92 36.68
CA ASN A 79 -17.18 13.74 36.72
C ASN A 79 -18.36 13.94 37.66
N THR A 80 -19.34 14.75 37.20
CA THR A 80 -20.52 15.07 37.98
C THR A 80 -21.59 13.97 38.00
N ILE A 81 -21.41 12.93 37.19
CA ILE A 81 -22.39 11.85 37.00
C ILE A 81 -21.91 10.49 37.56
N GLY A 82 -20.71 10.44 38.11
CA GLY A 82 -20.15 9.20 38.69
C GLY A 82 -19.84 8.12 37.67
N ALA A 83 -19.76 8.47 36.37
CA ALA A 83 -19.41 7.52 35.33
C ALA A 83 -17.96 7.04 35.48
N THR A 84 -17.71 5.77 35.17
CA THR A 84 -16.39 5.15 35.33
C THR A 84 -15.63 4.98 34.02
N TYR A 85 -16.34 4.92 32.90
CA TYR A 85 -15.78 4.82 31.54
C TYR A 85 -16.71 5.49 30.55
N GLY A 86 -16.15 6.09 29.50
CA GLY A 86 -16.89 6.65 28.39
C GLY A 86 -15.97 6.98 27.21
N TYR A 87 -16.55 7.06 26.02
CA TYR A 87 -15.87 7.59 24.87
C TYR A 87 -15.89 9.12 24.98
N PHE A 88 -14.71 9.75 25.10
CA PHE A 88 -14.59 11.17 25.35
C PHE A 88 -13.83 11.86 24.23
N ARG A 89 -14.33 13.04 23.81
CA ARG A 89 -13.64 13.91 22.84
C ARG A 89 -12.81 14.94 23.62
N TRP A 90 -11.50 14.84 23.54
CA TRP A 90 -10.54 15.67 24.28
C TRP A 90 -10.32 17.02 23.61
N THR A 91 -11.37 17.86 23.59
CA THR A 91 -11.38 19.17 22.93
C THR A 91 -10.36 20.16 23.49
N ASP A 92 -10.02 20.05 24.77
CA ASP A 92 -9.07 20.93 25.45
C ASP A 92 -7.61 20.70 25.03
N ILE A 93 -7.30 19.54 24.45
CA ILE A 93 -5.99 19.26 23.86
C ILE A 93 -5.78 20.08 22.59
N GLY A 94 -6.82 20.25 21.79
CA GLY A 94 -6.81 20.91 20.49
C GLY A 94 -7.12 19.95 19.36
N THR A 95 -7.11 20.48 18.13
CA THR A 95 -7.27 19.71 16.90
C THR A 95 -5.97 18.96 16.57
N ARG A 96 -6.08 17.72 16.05
CA ARG A 96 -4.91 16.98 15.57
C ARG A 96 -4.48 17.59 14.24
N ASP A 97 -3.36 18.26 14.26
CA ASP A 97 -2.78 18.94 13.10
C ASP A 97 -1.58 18.15 12.60
N ASN A 98 -1.58 17.78 11.32
CA ASN A 98 -0.48 17.04 10.70
C ASN A 98 0.18 17.88 9.61
N VAL A 99 1.50 17.92 9.66
CA VAL A 99 2.34 18.45 8.59
C VAL A 99 3.11 17.28 8.00
N VAL A 100 3.02 17.11 6.70
CA VAL A 100 3.76 16.08 5.96
C VAL A 100 4.67 16.78 4.96
N ASN A 101 5.93 16.39 4.98
CA ASN A 101 6.94 16.85 4.02
C ASN A 101 7.44 15.63 3.25
N ASP A 102 7.31 15.67 1.93
CA ASP A 102 7.76 14.61 1.02
C ASP A 102 8.86 15.16 0.12
N THR A 103 9.95 14.43 -0.01
CA THR A 103 11.04 14.75 -0.93
C THR A 103 11.32 13.53 -1.81
N LEU A 104 11.45 13.75 -3.11
CA LEU A 104 11.92 12.76 -4.07
C LEU A 104 13.13 13.36 -4.81
N ILE A 105 14.20 12.58 -4.87
CA ILE A 105 15.35 12.82 -5.75
C ILE A 105 15.52 11.55 -6.57
N ASP A 106 15.45 11.71 -7.89
CA ASP A 106 15.66 10.62 -8.84
C ASP A 106 16.71 11.05 -9.84
N ILE A 107 17.76 10.24 -10.00
CA ILE A 107 18.87 10.48 -10.93
C ILE A 107 19.01 9.23 -11.79
N ASN A 108 18.90 9.40 -13.10
CA ASN A 108 19.17 8.35 -14.07
C ASN A 108 20.23 8.83 -15.04
N LEU A 109 21.25 8.04 -15.26
CA LEU A 109 22.31 8.32 -16.21
C LEU A 109 22.62 7.08 -17.02
N GLY A 110 22.98 7.26 -18.28
CA GLY A 110 23.22 6.13 -19.14
C GLY A 110 23.92 6.46 -20.46
N LEU A 111 24.18 5.38 -21.17
CA LEU A 111 24.65 5.38 -22.55
C LEU A 111 23.65 4.59 -23.37
N LYS A 112 23.34 5.08 -24.58
CA LYS A 112 22.53 4.39 -25.57
C LYS A 112 23.15 4.58 -26.95
N GLY A 113 22.90 3.66 -27.86
CA GLY A 113 23.40 3.81 -29.22
C GLY A 113 23.45 2.51 -30.00
N ASP A 114 24.05 2.56 -31.16
CA ASP A 114 24.21 1.46 -32.09
C ASP A 114 25.63 0.90 -32.01
N LEU A 115 25.75 -0.42 -31.87
CA LEU A 115 27.02 -1.13 -31.94
C LEU A 115 27.32 -1.52 -33.40
N SER A 116 26.28 -1.70 -34.20
CA SER A 116 26.30 -1.96 -35.66
C SER A 116 24.90 -1.74 -36.22
N ASP A 117 24.74 -1.92 -37.54
CA ASP A 117 23.43 -1.81 -38.23
C ASP A 117 22.37 -2.75 -37.64
N ASP A 118 22.75 -3.87 -37.01
CA ASP A 118 21.86 -4.89 -36.46
C ASP A 118 21.76 -4.88 -34.93
N PHE A 119 22.59 -4.11 -34.23
CA PHE A 119 22.65 -4.13 -32.78
C PHE A 119 22.56 -2.73 -32.16
N SER A 120 21.57 -2.50 -31.32
CA SER A 120 21.50 -1.32 -30.46
C SER A 120 21.55 -1.70 -28.99
N PHE A 121 22.01 -0.78 -28.14
CA PHE A 121 22.16 -1.01 -26.72
C PHE A 121 21.74 0.17 -25.88
N GLU A 122 21.41 -0.12 -24.62
CA GLU A 122 21.24 0.86 -23.57
C GLU A 122 21.82 0.32 -22.27
N VAL A 123 22.61 1.14 -21.56
CA VAL A 123 23.07 0.84 -20.21
C VAL A 123 22.78 2.02 -19.31
N THR A 124 22.16 1.75 -18.15
CA THR A 124 21.81 2.81 -17.20
C THR A 124 22.24 2.47 -15.78
N ALA A 125 22.50 3.51 -15.03
CA ALA A 125 22.61 3.48 -13.58
C ALA A 125 21.70 4.56 -13.00
N SER A 126 20.84 4.18 -12.08
CA SER A 126 19.91 5.12 -11.44
C SER A 126 19.92 4.98 -9.93
N ASN A 127 19.60 6.08 -9.27
CA ASN A 127 19.30 6.11 -7.83
C ASN A 127 18.08 7.00 -7.62
N SER A 128 17.09 6.45 -6.93
CA SER A 128 15.88 7.15 -6.54
C SER A 128 15.77 7.12 -5.02
N GLU A 129 15.68 8.28 -4.39
CA GLU A 129 15.51 8.42 -2.95
C GLU A 129 14.21 9.18 -2.67
N TYR A 130 13.30 8.55 -1.95
CA TYR A 130 12.06 9.14 -1.46
C TYR A 130 12.08 9.17 0.06
N THR A 131 11.77 10.33 0.62
CA THR A 131 11.60 10.51 2.06
C THR A 131 10.30 11.22 2.36
N THR A 132 9.60 10.80 3.41
CA THR A 132 8.44 11.50 3.94
C THR A 132 8.53 11.61 5.45
N ALA A 133 8.30 12.80 5.98
CA ALA A 133 8.24 13.06 7.41
C ALA A 133 6.86 13.62 7.77
N SER A 134 6.12 12.91 8.60
CA SER A 134 4.81 13.30 9.11
C SER A 134 4.90 13.67 10.59
N ILE A 135 4.57 14.90 10.92
CA ILE A 135 4.54 15.40 12.30
C ILE A 135 3.11 15.74 12.67
N GLY A 136 2.59 15.04 13.68
CA GLY A 136 1.25 15.25 14.23
C GLY A 136 1.30 15.95 15.57
N ALA A 137 0.61 17.07 15.72
CA ALA A 137 0.50 17.81 16.97
C ALA A 137 -0.86 17.59 17.66
N TYR A 138 -0.88 17.78 18.97
CA TYR A 138 -2.11 17.73 19.80
C TYR A 138 -2.79 16.35 19.83
N TYR A 139 -2.00 15.30 19.83
CA TYR A 139 -2.46 13.95 20.09
C TYR A 139 -2.59 13.70 21.60
N LEU A 140 -3.37 12.69 21.98
CA LEU A 140 -3.60 12.32 23.38
C LEU A 140 -2.52 11.37 23.88
N SER A 141 -1.81 11.75 24.94
CA SER A 141 -0.87 10.86 25.65
C SER A 141 -1.60 10.04 26.71
N TYR A 142 -1.65 8.72 26.56
CA TYR A 142 -2.13 7.81 27.61
C TYR A 142 -1.17 7.76 28.81
N ALA A 143 0.14 7.90 28.58
CA ALA A 143 1.11 8.00 29.63
C ALA A 143 0.89 9.26 30.50
N GLY A 144 0.62 10.41 29.86
CA GLY A 144 0.27 11.65 30.55
C GLY A 144 -1.05 11.54 31.34
N LEU A 145 -2.04 10.84 30.76
CA LEU A 145 -3.29 10.56 31.47
C LEU A 145 -3.05 9.70 32.72
N ALA A 146 -2.30 8.61 32.57
CA ALA A 146 -1.96 7.73 33.70
C ALA A 146 -1.18 8.48 34.81
N TYR A 147 -0.23 9.35 34.42
CA TYR A 147 0.50 10.20 35.33
C TYR A 147 -0.44 11.12 36.14
N ASN A 148 -1.35 11.81 35.47
CA ASN A 148 -2.31 12.71 36.12
C ASN A 148 -3.18 11.97 37.15
N VAL A 149 -3.58 10.74 36.83
CA VAL A 149 -4.34 9.88 37.74
C VAL A 149 -3.51 9.47 38.95
N ALA A 150 -2.31 8.93 38.69
CA ALA A 150 -1.45 8.37 39.75
C ALA A 150 -1.02 9.44 40.75
N TYR A 151 -0.79 10.66 40.33
CA TYR A 151 -0.32 11.76 41.16
C TYR A 151 -1.41 12.76 41.55
N GLY A 152 -2.66 12.52 41.20
CA GLY A 152 -3.81 13.35 41.61
C GLY A 152 -3.69 14.81 41.12
N VAL A 153 -3.23 15.01 39.86
CA VAL A 153 -3.08 16.34 39.27
C VAL A 153 -4.43 17.03 39.21
N SER A 154 -4.64 18.07 39.98
CA SER A 154 -5.91 18.80 40.12
C SER A 154 -5.93 20.15 39.39
N ASP A 155 -4.74 20.72 39.11
CA ASP A 155 -4.64 21.93 38.30
C ASP A 155 -4.98 21.59 36.82
N PHE A 156 -6.01 22.30 36.30
CA PHE A 156 -6.56 21.97 34.96
C PHE A 156 -5.55 22.19 33.83
N ASP A 157 -4.81 23.29 33.87
CA ASP A 157 -3.85 23.62 32.83
C ASP A 157 -2.69 22.61 32.79
N THR A 158 -2.19 22.23 33.98
CA THR A 158 -1.18 21.17 34.11
C THR A 158 -1.73 19.82 33.64
N PHE A 159 -2.98 19.49 33.98
CA PHE A 159 -3.63 18.27 33.59
C PHE A 159 -3.69 18.17 32.04
N VAL A 160 -4.19 19.22 31.38
CA VAL A 160 -4.27 19.26 29.91
C VAL A 160 -2.88 19.28 29.26
N ALA A 161 -1.92 19.97 29.84
CA ALA A 161 -0.55 19.98 29.31
C ALA A 161 0.07 18.58 29.27
N ASN A 162 -0.12 17.79 30.35
CA ASN A 162 0.38 16.41 30.42
C ASN A 162 -0.30 15.46 29.42
N LEU A 163 -1.50 15.79 28.93
CA LEU A 163 -2.22 14.99 27.95
C LEU A 163 -1.73 15.21 26.50
N LYS A 164 -0.96 16.26 26.23
CA LYS A 164 -0.54 16.59 24.86
C LYS A 164 0.72 15.82 24.49
N THR A 165 0.69 15.23 23.31
CA THR A 165 1.87 14.64 22.70
C THR A 165 1.95 14.98 21.22
N THR A 166 3.14 14.81 20.65
CA THR A 166 3.43 14.96 19.24
C THR A 166 3.76 13.57 18.70
N THR A 167 3.25 13.23 17.54
CA THR A 167 3.58 12.00 16.82
C THR A 167 4.59 12.31 15.72
N LEU A 168 5.47 11.37 15.46
CA LEU A 168 6.43 11.40 14.35
C LEU A 168 6.36 10.09 13.60
N GLN A 169 6.25 10.19 12.28
CA GLN A 169 6.48 9.10 11.35
C GLN A 169 7.47 9.59 10.31
N ASP A 170 8.54 8.85 10.13
CA ASP A 170 9.61 9.13 9.18
C ASP A 170 9.81 7.91 8.31
N GLU A 171 9.61 8.05 7.00
CA GLU A 171 9.73 6.98 6.04
C GLU A 171 10.79 7.34 5.01
N SER A 172 11.59 6.36 4.64
CA SER A 172 12.57 6.48 3.57
C SER A 172 12.55 5.24 2.69
N GLN A 173 12.70 5.45 1.41
CA GLN A 173 12.91 4.41 0.42
C GLN A 173 14.02 4.84 -0.53
N SER A 174 15.02 3.98 -0.71
CA SER A 174 16.08 4.17 -1.70
C SER A 174 16.09 3.00 -2.66
N VAL A 175 16.22 3.28 -3.96
CA VAL A 175 16.36 2.27 -5.00
C VAL A 175 17.59 2.62 -5.82
N THR A 176 18.60 1.73 -5.79
CA THR A 176 19.76 1.82 -6.68
C THR A 176 19.63 0.73 -7.74
N ARG A 177 19.70 1.10 -9.02
CA ARG A 177 19.45 0.18 -10.13
C ARG A 177 20.54 0.29 -11.19
N PHE A 178 20.93 -0.86 -11.71
CA PHE A 178 21.78 -1.02 -12.90
C PHE A 178 21.01 -1.84 -13.93
N PHE A 179 21.00 -1.34 -15.15
CA PHE A 179 20.29 -1.96 -16.25
C PHE A 179 21.20 -2.02 -17.48
N ALA A 180 21.11 -3.12 -18.22
CA ALA A 180 21.73 -3.28 -19.54
C ALA A 180 20.75 -3.96 -20.49
N GLY A 181 20.48 -3.34 -21.62
CA GLY A 181 19.64 -3.84 -22.70
C GLY A 181 20.41 -3.94 -24.01
N LEU A 182 20.11 -4.96 -24.79
CA LEU A 182 20.65 -5.19 -26.11
C LEU A 182 19.51 -5.62 -27.04
N GLN A 183 19.26 -4.86 -28.09
CA GLN A 183 18.40 -5.25 -29.18
C GLN A 183 19.25 -5.84 -30.31
N TRP A 184 18.75 -6.88 -30.94
CA TRP A 184 19.35 -7.53 -32.09
C TRP A 184 18.30 -7.77 -33.17
N ASP A 185 18.52 -7.16 -34.34
CA ASP A 185 17.78 -7.42 -35.58
C ASP A 185 18.37 -8.67 -36.22
N MET A 186 17.63 -9.78 -36.17
CA MET A 186 18.18 -11.13 -36.41
C MET A 186 18.22 -11.50 -37.91
N PHE A 187 17.06 -11.52 -38.52
CA PHE A 187 16.88 -11.95 -39.92
C PHE A 187 15.52 -11.51 -40.46
N ASP A 188 15.43 -11.40 -41.76
CA ASP A 188 14.20 -11.03 -42.45
C ASP A 188 13.24 -12.23 -42.52
N MET A 189 11.98 -11.96 -42.19
CA MET A 189 10.81 -12.83 -42.36
C MET A 189 9.93 -12.22 -43.48
N ALA A 190 8.82 -12.90 -43.83
CA ALA A 190 7.92 -12.41 -44.86
C ALA A 190 7.24 -11.07 -44.50
N GLY A 191 7.02 -10.82 -43.22
CA GLY A 191 6.36 -9.61 -42.71
C GLY A 191 7.32 -8.50 -42.27
N GLY A 192 8.64 -8.72 -42.29
CA GLY A 192 9.64 -7.75 -41.83
C GLY A 192 10.81 -8.40 -41.10
N THR A 193 11.66 -7.61 -40.49
CA THR A 193 12.83 -8.10 -39.75
C THR A 193 12.42 -8.61 -38.37
N ALA A 194 12.77 -9.86 -38.07
CA ALA A 194 12.62 -10.44 -36.72
C ALA A 194 13.64 -9.82 -35.79
N SER A 195 13.22 -9.34 -34.62
CA SER A 195 14.09 -8.74 -33.64
C SER A 195 13.95 -9.42 -32.30
N THR A 196 15.02 -9.37 -31.52
CA THR A 196 15.01 -9.84 -30.14
C THR A 196 15.68 -8.83 -29.21
N TYR A 197 15.18 -8.77 -27.97
CA TYR A 197 15.70 -7.91 -26.95
C TYR A 197 16.14 -8.74 -25.73
N PHE A 198 17.35 -8.49 -25.27
CA PHE A 198 17.90 -9.06 -24.06
C PHE A 198 18.09 -7.95 -23.04
N ALA A 199 17.66 -8.18 -21.80
CA ALA A 199 17.93 -7.24 -20.72
C ALA A 199 18.41 -7.97 -19.48
N ALA A 200 19.37 -7.37 -18.79
CA ALA A 200 19.82 -7.77 -17.46
C ALA A 200 19.67 -6.58 -16.51
N GLU A 201 19.21 -6.86 -15.33
CA GLU A 201 18.91 -5.83 -14.33
C GLU A 201 19.35 -6.30 -12.95
N TYR A 202 19.95 -5.40 -12.20
CA TYR A 202 20.21 -5.55 -10.77
C TYR A 202 19.73 -4.31 -10.06
N TYR A 203 18.97 -4.48 -8.99
CA TYR A 203 18.59 -3.36 -8.13
C TYR A 203 18.50 -3.75 -6.66
N GLU A 204 18.78 -2.76 -5.83
CA GLU A 204 18.68 -2.82 -4.38
C GLU A 204 17.57 -1.87 -3.92
N VAL A 205 16.78 -2.32 -2.96
CA VAL A 205 15.74 -1.51 -2.31
C VAL A 205 16.00 -1.51 -0.82
N ASP A 206 16.22 -0.34 -0.28
CA ASP A 206 16.21 -0.09 1.16
C ASP A 206 14.91 0.61 1.53
N TYR A 207 14.25 0.14 2.56
CA TYR A 207 13.02 0.70 3.08
C TYR A 207 13.10 0.81 4.60
N ALA A 208 12.71 1.96 5.14
CA ALA A 208 12.49 2.15 6.56
C ALA A 208 11.28 3.05 6.80
N ALA A 209 10.42 2.64 7.72
CA ALA A 209 9.33 3.43 8.25
C ALA A 209 9.44 3.43 9.78
N LEU A 210 9.82 4.57 10.34
CA LEU A 210 10.04 4.74 11.77
C LEU A 210 8.92 5.57 12.37
N VAL A 211 8.36 5.08 13.45
CA VAL A 211 7.30 5.75 14.20
C VAL A 211 7.82 6.09 15.60
N ASP A 212 7.32 7.16 16.20
CA ASP A 212 7.70 7.48 17.58
C ASP A 212 7.33 6.36 18.56
N ALA A 213 8.19 6.15 19.55
CA ALA A 213 8.07 5.02 20.48
C ALA A 213 6.77 5.02 21.32
N GLN A 214 6.10 6.16 21.48
CA GLN A 214 4.82 6.20 22.22
C GLN A 214 3.67 5.71 21.33
N SER A 215 3.68 6.07 20.04
CA SER A 215 2.72 5.57 19.06
C SER A 215 2.88 4.05 18.87
N GLU A 216 4.11 3.56 18.73
CA GLU A 216 4.44 2.14 18.64
C GLU A 216 4.00 1.33 19.87
N ALA A 217 4.20 1.89 21.07
CA ALA A 217 3.77 1.29 22.33
C ALA A 217 2.25 1.38 22.58
N GLY A 218 1.46 1.92 21.64
CA GLY A 218 0.02 2.13 21.83
C GLY A 218 -0.34 3.18 22.89
N LEU A 219 0.59 4.07 23.24
CA LEU A 219 0.41 5.08 24.29
C LEU A 219 -0.14 6.41 23.76
N VAL A 220 -0.50 6.48 22.50
CA VAL A 220 -1.07 7.66 21.87
C VAL A 220 -2.50 7.44 21.42
N GLY A 221 -3.43 8.22 21.96
CA GLY A 221 -4.85 8.16 21.59
C GLY A 221 -5.10 8.79 20.22
N GLY A 222 -5.56 7.98 19.27
CA GLY A 222 -5.86 8.39 17.91
C GLY A 222 -4.65 8.33 16.98
N SER A 223 -3.58 7.68 17.39
CA SER A 223 -2.46 7.26 16.54
C SER A 223 -2.05 5.85 16.90
N ALA A 224 -1.80 5.04 15.88
CA ALA A 224 -1.09 3.77 16.01
C ALA A 224 -0.03 3.78 14.93
N GLY A 225 1.14 3.30 15.23
CA GLY A 225 2.23 3.26 14.27
C GLY A 225 2.86 1.88 14.26
N ASN A 226 3.44 1.53 13.12
CA ASN A 226 4.22 0.32 12.95
C ASN A 226 5.54 0.70 12.30
N SER A 227 6.65 0.56 13.04
CA SER A 227 7.97 0.71 12.46
C SER A 227 8.28 -0.52 11.61
N ALA A 228 8.90 -0.29 10.47
CA ALA A 228 9.32 -1.32 9.52
C ALA A 228 10.68 -0.95 8.95
N GLU A 229 11.53 -1.95 8.80
CA GLU A 229 12.83 -1.81 8.13
C GLU A 229 13.08 -3.06 7.32
N GLY A 230 13.44 -2.89 6.05
CA GLY A 230 13.68 -4.01 5.16
C GLY A 230 14.65 -3.65 4.05
N TYR A 231 15.36 -4.68 3.60
CA TYR A 231 16.29 -4.61 2.49
C TYR A 231 16.01 -5.74 1.52
N ARG A 232 16.16 -5.45 0.24
CA ARG A 232 15.97 -6.44 -0.83
C ARG A 232 16.91 -6.13 -1.97
N ASP A 233 17.59 -7.14 -2.47
CA ASP A 233 18.23 -7.10 -3.79
C ASP A 233 17.54 -8.01 -4.77
N VAL A 234 17.54 -7.61 -6.04
CA VAL A 234 16.87 -8.31 -7.12
C VAL A 234 17.78 -8.38 -8.33
N LYS A 235 17.87 -9.59 -8.92
CA LYS A 235 18.50 -9.82 -10.22
C LYS A 235 17.44 -10.28 -11.20
N ALA A 236 17.39 -9.66 -12.36
CA ALA A 236 16.43 -10.03 -13.37
C ALA A 236 17.08 -10.19 -14.73
N PHE A 237 16.52 -11.13 -15.51
CA PHE A 237 16.89 -11.33 -16.89
C PHE A 237 15.64 -11.45 -17.76
N THR A 238 15.62 -10.72 -18.88
CA THR A 238 14.50 -10.70 -19.80
C THR A 238 14.99 -11.06 -21.19
N VAL A 239 14.20 -11.86 -21.90
CA VAL A 239 14.31 -12.08 -23.33
C VAL A 239 12.94 -11.82 -23.95
N GLU A 240 12.91 -11.00 -24.98
CA GLU A 240 11.70 -10.71 -25.78
C GLU A 240 12.03 -10.86 -27.26
N ALA A 241 11.11 -11.42 -28.04
CA ALA A 241 11.24 -11.56 -29.49
C ALA A 241 9.97 -11.06 -30.17
N ILE A 242 10.14 -10.29 -31.23
CA ILE A 242 9.09 -9.85 -32.15
C ILE A 242 9.33 -10.54 -33.50
N LEU A 243 8.34 -11.31 -33.93
CA LEU A 243 8.41 -12.15 -35.09
C LEU A 243 7.32 -11.75 -36.11
N PRO A 244 7.62 -10.90 -37.08
CA PRO A 244 6.71 -10.56 -38.18
C PRO A 244 6.65 -11.73 -39.19
N VAL A 245 5.92 -12.80 -38.81
CA VAL A 245 5.91 -14.10 -39.53
C VAL A 245 5.49 -13.95 -40.99
N THR A 246 4.48 -13.11 -41.24
CA THR A 246 3.99 -12.74 -42.57
C THR A 246 3.50 -11.28 -42.53
N ASP A 247 3.21 -10.69 -43.70
CA ASP A 247 2.64 -9.33 -43.80
C ASP A 247 1.33 -9.14 -43.00
N TRP A 248 0.68 -10.24 -42.62
CA TRP A 248 -0.59 -10.23 -41.92
C TRP A 248 -0.54 -10.85 -40.53
N LEU A 249 0.59 -11.41 -40.08
CA LEU A 249 0.74 -12.07 -38.76
C LEU A 249 2.06 -11.67 -38.08
N GLU A 250 1.95 -11.04 -36.94
CA GLU A 250 3.04 -10.78 -36.01
C GLU A 250 2.81 -11.53 -34.71
N ILE A 251 3.87 -12.12 -34.18
CA ILE A 251 3.88 -12.81 -32.88
C ILE A 251 4.93 -12.13 -32.00
N ASP A 252 4.58 -11.80 -30.78
CA ASP A 252 5.50 -11.40 -29.73
C ASP A 252 5.57 -12.48 -28.65
N ALA A 253 6.76 -12.72 -28.11
CA ALA A 253 6.96 -13.64 -27.01
C ALA A 253 8.05 -13.09 -26.09
N ALA A 254 7.81 -13.15 -24.78
CA ALA A 254 8.75 -12.69 -23.78
C ALA A 254 8.79 -13.65 -22.59
N VAL A 255 9.95 -13.70 -21.92
CA VAL A 255 10.09 -14.30 -20.61
C VAL A 255 11.02 -13.45 -19.77
N ARG A 256 10.59 -13.19 -18.55
CA ARG A 256 11.40 -12.55 -17.53
C ARG A 256 11.55 -13.50 -16.34
N VAL A 257 12.76 -13.60 -15.81
CA VAL A 257 13.08 -14.36 -14.60
C VAL A 257 13.67 -13.38 -13.60
N ASP A 258 13.12 -13.37 -12.38
CA ASP A 258 13.55 -12.53 -11.28
C ASP A 258 14.00 -13.41 -10.12
N GLU A 259 15.14 -13.08 -9.50
CA GLU A 259 15.67 -13.66 -8.28
C GLU A 259 15.69 -12.59 -7.19
N TYR A 260 14.89 -12.77 -6.15
CA TYR A 260 14.76 -11.90 -5.00
C TYR A 260 15.52 -12.47 -3.81
N SER A 261 16.20 -11.62 -3.05
CA SER A 261 17.01 -12.05 -1.89
C SER A 261 16.19 -12.54 -0.70
N ASP A 262 14.90 -12.19 -0.64
CA ASP A 262 14.03 -12.43 0.51
C ASP A 262 12.96 -13.51 0.27
N PHE A 263 12.14 -13.43 -0.77
CA PHE A 263 11.01 -14.36 -0.95
C PHE A 263 11.22 -15.42 -2.06
N GLY A 264 12.30 -15.35 -2.82
CA GLY A 264 12.67 -16.35 -3.82
C GLY A 264 12.55 -15.89 -5.28
N ASN A 265 12.17 -16.79 -6.18
CA ASN A 265 12.23 -16.55 -7.62
C ASN A 265 10.83 -16.44 -8.21
N ALA A 266 10.71 -15.61 -9.26
CA ALA A 266 9.51 -15.50 -10.07
C ALA A 266 9.83 -15.58 -11.57
N THR A 267 8.89 -16.09 -12.35
CA THR A 267 9.03 -16.18 -13.82
C THR A 267 7.75 -15.68 -14.46
N SER A 268 7.89 -14.75 -15.40
CA SER A 268 6.78 -14.09 -16.07
C SER A 268 6.88 -14.31 -17.58
N PRO A 269 6.30 -15.40 -18.13
CA PRO A 269 6.18 -15.61 -19.56
C PRO A 269 5.03 -14.82 -20.16
N ARG A 270 5.18 -14.40 -21.40
CA ARG A 270 4.14 -13.74 -22.18
C ARG A 270 4.21 -14.19 -23.65
N ILE A 271 3.05 -14.33 -24.27
CA ILE A 271 2.93 -14.48 -25.73
C ILE A 271 1.75 -13.64 -26.22
N GLY A 272 1.94 -12.97 -27.34
CA GLY A 272 0.92 -12.21 -28.04
C GLY A 272 0.93 -12.48 -29.53
N ALA A 273 -0.18 -12.18 -30.18
CA ALA A 273 -0.30 -12.23 -31.63
C ALA A 273 -1.25 -11.16 -32.14
N VAL A 274 -0.87 -10.53 -33.24
CA VAL A 274 -1.71 -9.62 -34.01
C VAL A 274 -1.83 -10.16 -35.42
N MET A 275 -3.07 -10.28 -35.88
CA MET A 275 -3.35 -10.83 -37.24
C MET A 275 -4.31 -9.92 -37.99
N ASN A 276 -3.86 -9.39 -39.12
CA ASN A 276 -4.73 -8.79 -40.14
C ASN A 276 -5.31 -9.92 -40.98
N VAL A 277 -6.63 -10.10 -40.99
CA VAL A 277 -7.26 -11.30 -41.59
C VAL A 277 -7.07 -11.30 -43.11
N PRO A 278 -6.37 -12.28 -43.70
CA PRO A 278 -6.15 -12.31 -45.16
C PRO A 278 -7.47 -12.31 -45.94
N GLY A 279 -7.61 -11.36 -46.86
CA GLY A 279 -8.83 -11.17 -47.65
C GLY A 279 -9.94 -10.38 -46.96
N PHE A 280 -9.73 -9.99 -45.69
CA PHE A 280 -10.56 -9.09 -44.90
C PHE A 280 -9.68 -8.09 -44.16
N GLU A 281 -8.93 -7.29 -44.91
CA GLU A 281 -7.90 -6.38 -44.41
C GLU A 281 -8.44 -5.34 -43.39
N GLN A 282 -9.77 -5.14 -43.34
CA GLN A 282 -10.44 -4.30 -42.38
C GLN A 282 -10.58 -4.96 -40.97
N VAL A 283 -10.26 -6.26 -40.87
CA VAL A 283 -10.40 -7.01 -39.59
C VAL A 283 -9.03 -7.33 -39.04
N THR A 284 -8.77 -6.84 -37.82
CA THR A 284 -7.58 -7.19 -37.04
C THR A 284 -7.99 -8.02 -35.82
N LEU A 285 -7.40 -9.18 -35.65
CA LEU A 285 -7.52 -10.02 -34.48
C LEU A 285 -6.30 -9.85 -33.60
N LYS A 286 -6.53 -9.81 -32.27
CA LYS A 286 -5.49 -9.69 -31.26
C LYS A 286 -5.71 -10.74 -30.20
N ALA A 287 -4.65 -11.39 -29.75
CA ALA A 287 -4.71 -12.31 -28.62
C ALA A 287 -3.45 -12.18 -27.79
N SER A 288 -3.57 -12.27 -26.47
CA SER A 288 -2.41 -12.37 -25.60
C SER A 288 -2.70 -13.26 -24.40
N TRP A 289 -1.66 -13.91 -23.94
CA TRP A 289 -1.61 -14.63 -22.68
C TRP A 289 -0.31 -14.29 -21.98
N GLY A 290 -0.35 -14.20 -20.66
CA GLY A 290 0.83 -13.98 -19.86
C GLY A 290 0.61 -14.28 -18.39
N GLN A 291 1.70 -14.57 -17.70
CA GLN A 291 1.76 -14.68 -16.26
C GLN A 291 2.56 -13.51 -15.68
N GLY A 292 2.18 -13.07 -14.50
CA GLY A 292 2.87 -12.03 -13.74
C GLY A 292 2.85 -12.35 -12.26
N PHE A 293 3.55 -11.55 -11.48
CA PHE A 293 3.59 -11.68 -10.03
C PHE A 293 3.69 -10.30 -9.38
N ARG A 294 3.39 -10.24 -8.09
CA ARG A 294 3.68 -9.10 -7.22
C ARG A 294 4.48 -9.59 -6.01
N ALA A 295 5.67 -9.03 -5.82
CA ALA A 295 6.46 -9.27 -4.62
C ALA A 295 5.73 -8.71 -3.38
N PRO A 296 5.85 -9.35 -2.20
CA PRO A 296 5.36 -8.76 -0.95
C PRO A 296 6.05 -7.42 -0.67
N ASP A 297 5.33 -6.48 -0.06
CA ASP A 297 5.91 -5.23 0.37
C ASP A 297 6.86 -5.45 1.57
N LEU A 298 7.96 -4.70 1.64
CA LEU A 298 8.93 -4.85 2.74
C LEU A 298 8.31 -4.53 4.10
N SER A 299 7.35 -3.59 4.15
CA SER A 299 6.58 -3.28 5.36
C SER A 299 5.71 -4.44 5.85
N ASP A 300 5.16 -5.23 4.92
CA ASP A 300 4.31 -6.36 5.25
C ASP A 300 5.13 -7.57 5.74
N MET A 301 6.37 -7.68 5.26
CA MET A 301 7.28 -8.75 5.65
C MET A 301 8.03 -8.48 6.96
N TYR A 302 8.47 -7.24 7.19
CA TYR A 302 9.46 -6.93 8.23
C TYR A 302 8.99 -5.90 9.25
N GLY A 303 7.77 -5.35 9.12
CA GLY A 303 7.23 -4.40 10.07
C GLY A 303 7.11 -4.98 11.48
N LEU A 304 7.32 -4.13 12.49
CA LEU A 304 7.15 -4.53 13.87
C LEU A 304 5.66 -4.70 14.21
N THR A 305 5.37 -5.56 15.19
CA THR A 305 4.00 -5.70 15.72
C THR A 305 3.55 -4.42 16.38
N THR A 306 2.38 -3.91 16.01
CA THR A 306 1.79 -2.71 16.58
C THR A 306 0.43 -2.98 17.21
N PHE A 307 0.08 -2.15 18.20
CA PHE A 307 -1.24 -2.21 18.85
C PHE A 307 -2.26 -1.37 18.09
N SER A 308 -3.44 -1.95 17.87
CA SER A 308 -4.63 -1.27 17.35
C SER A 308 -5.85 -1.59 18.22
N ALA A 309 -6.85 -0.72 18.19
CA ALA A 309 -8.15 -0.96 18.81
C ALA A 309 -9.22 -1.07 17.73
N GLU A 310 -9.34 -2.25 17.14
CA GLU A 310 -10.26 -2.48 16.03
C GLU A 310 -11.69 -2.72 16.50
N GLY A 311 -12.63 -2.14 15.77
CA GLY A 311 -14.06 -2.38 15.98
C GLY A 311 -14.49 -3.67 15.29
N ALA A 312 -14.99 -4.64 16.06
CA ALA A 312 -15.45 -5.92 15.53
C ALA A 312 -16.61 -6.49 16.34
N THR A 313 -17.25 -7.54 15.84
CA THR A 313 -18.39 -8.21 16.48
C THR A 313 -18.02 -9.64 16.85
N ASP A 314 -18.02 -9.95 18.15
CA ASP A 314 -17.71 -11.27 18.67
C ASP A 314 -18.97 -12.16 18.68
N TYR A 315 -19.32 -12.75 17.54
CA TYR A 315 -20.50 -13.62 17.42
C TYR A 315 -20.45 -14.85 18.32
N TRP A 316 -19.26 -15.44 18.52
CA TRP A 316 -19.10 -16.58 19.42
C TRP A 316 -19.39 -16.20 20.86
N GLY A 317 -18.79 -15.12 21.34
CA GLY A 317 -19.01 -14.62 22.71
C GLY A 317 -20.48 -14.24 22.95
N CYS A 318 -21.11 -13.57 21.97
CA CYS A 318 -22.55 -13.26 22.06
C CYS A 318 -23.42 -14.51 22.15
N GLN A 319 -23.13 -15.53 21.34
CA GLN A 319 -23.87 -16.80 21.37
C GLN A 319 -23.73 -17.51 22.72
N GLN A 320 -22.52 -17.56 23.28
CA GLN A 320 -22.27 -18.18 24.58
C GLN A 320 -23.00 -17.46 25.72
N ASN A 321 -23.15 -16.16 25.64
CA ASN A 321 -23.73 -15.31 26.68
C ASN A 321 -25.21 -14.93 26.41
N GLY A 322 -25.81 -15.40 25.32
CA GLY A 322 -27.20 -15.11 24.97
C GLY A 322 -27.45 -13.63 24.66
N VAL A 323 -26.48 -12.93 24.09
CA VAL A 323 -26.58 -11.51 23.72
C VAL A 323 -27.11 -11.37 22.31
N ASP A 324 -28.30 -10.75 22.15
CA ASP A 324 -28.93 -10.45 20.86
C ASP A 324 -29.65 -9.09 20.94
N PRO A 325 -29.39 -8.12 20.04
CA PRO A 325 -28.38 -8.20 18.97
C PRO A 325 -26.94 -8.14 19.50
N CYS A 326 -26.02 -8.81 18.79
CA CYS A 326 -24.61 -8.81 19.13
C CYS A 326 -23.99 -7.41 18.79
N PRO A 327 -23.39 -6.70 19.74
CA PRO A 327 -22.85 -5.38 19.50
C PRO A 327 -21.48 -5.45 18.81
N THR A 328 -21.12 -4.39 18.10
CA THR A 328 -19.74 -4.12 17.71
C THR A 328 -19.02 -3.46 18.88
N GLU A 329 -17.89 -4.03 19.28
CA GLU A 329 -17.03 -3.53 20.37
C GLU A 329 -15.61 -3.29 19.85
N GLN A 330 -14.79 -2.55 20.59
CA GLN A 330 -13.37 -2.40 20.29
C GLN A 330 -12.58 -3.48 20.99
N PHE A 331 -11.72 -4.17 20.25
CA PHE A 331 -10.84 -5.21 20.77
C PHE A 331 -9.38 -4.77 20.67
N SER A 332 -8.59 -5.18 21.65
CA SER A 332 -7.13 -5.05 21.59
C SER A 332 -6.61 -5.97 20.48
N THR A 333 -6.08 -5.37 19.43
CA THR A 333 -5.60 -6.07 18.24
C THR A 333 -4.12 -5.78 18.05
N TYR A 334 -3.33 -6.82 17.86
CA TYR A 334 -1.91 -6.71 17.53
C TYR A 334 -1.72 -7.07 16.06
N ILE A 335 -1.26 -6.08 15.30
CA ILE A 335 -1.01 -6.23 13.87
C ILE A 335 0.46 -6.59 13.70
N GLY A 336 0.73 -7.77 13.19
CA GLY A 336 2.09 -8.28 12.93
C GLY A 336 2.42 -8.32 11.45
N SER A 337 3.70 -8.17 11.13
CA SER A 337 4.26 -8.51 9.83
C SER A 337 4.41 -10.02 9.68
N ASN A 338 4.64 -10.46 8.44
CA ASN A 338 4.83 -11.88 8.13
C ASN A 338 6.02 -12.08 7.18
N PRO A 339 7.18 -12.51 7.69
CA PRO A 339 8.37 -12.74 6.85
C PRO A 339 8.23 -13.94 5.89
N ASP A 340 7.20 -14.77 6.08
CA ASP A 340 6.95 -15.96 5.25
C ASP A 340 5.98 -15.68 4.08
N LEU A 341 5.68 -14.40 3.78
CA LEU A 341 4.86 -14.04 2.64
C LEU A 341 5.52 -14.47 1.33
N GLY A 342 4.74 -15.16 0.49
CA GLY A 342 5.08 -15.45 -0.89
C GLY A 342 4.55 -14.40 -1.86
N ALA A 343 5.01 -14.44 -3.11
CA ALA A 343 4.48 -13.58 -4.16
C ALA A 343 3.01 -13.88 -4.44
N GLU A 344 2.26 -12.84 -4.81
CA GLU A 344 1.00 -13.02 -5.53
C GLU A 344 1.30 -13.42 -6.96
N GLU A 345 0.52 -14.30 -7.53
CA GLU A 345 0.65 -14.75 -8.90
C GLU A 345 -0.57 -14.31 -9.72
N SER A 346 -0.33 -13.98 -10.98
CA SER A 346 -1.44 -13.62 -11.87
C SER A 346 -1.31 -14.32 -13.23
N GLU A 347 -2.45 -14.66 -13.80
CA GLU A 347 -2.58 -15.13 -15.17
C GLU A 347 -3.58 -14.24 -15.91
N THR A 348 -3.17 -13.74 -17.07
CA THR A 348 -4.01 -12.87 -17.89
C THR A 348 -4.17 -13.47 -19.29
N PHE A 349 -5.39 -13.50 -19.77
CA PHE A 349 -5.73 -13.82 -21.16
C PHE A 349 -6.57 -12.70 -21.74
N SER A 350 -6.26 -12.29 -22.98
CA SER A 350 -7.09 -11.36 -23.71
C SER A 350 -7.27 -11.80 -25.17
N PHE A 351 -8.43 -11.45 -25.72
CA PHE A 351 -8.74 -11.62 -27.13
C PHE A 351 -9.55 -10.43 -27.63
N GLY A 352 -9.16 -9.86 -28.78
CA GLY A 352 -9.81 -8.70 -29.38
C GLY A 352 -10.04 -8.84 -30.86
N VAL A 353 -11.08 -8.15 -31.33
CA VAL A 353 -11.40 -7.97 -32.74
C VAL A 353 -11.63 -6.50 -33.01
N ASP A 354 -10.85 -5.92 -33.91
CA ASP A 354 -11.05 -4.57 -34.45
C ASP A 354 -11.58 -4.68 -35.89
N TYR A 355 -12.57 -3.86 -36.21
CA TYR A 355 -13.15 -3.79 -37.54
C TYR A 355 -13.18 -2.34 -38.02
N GLU A 356 -12.42 -2.04 -39.07
CA GLU A 356 -12.46 -0.76 -39.78
C GLU A 356 -13.56 -0.81 -40.86
N PHE A 357 -14.76 -0.35 -40.50
CA PHE A 357 -15.92 -0.42 -41.40
C PHE A 357 -15.98 0.72 -42.42
N ILE A 358 -15.27 1.81 -42.20
CA ILE A 358 -15.04 2.95 -43.07
C ILE A 358 -13.65 3.49 -42.78
N ASP A 359 -12.94 4.04 -43.78
CA ASP A 359 -11.62 4.66 -43.60
C ASP A 359 -11.56 5.58 -42.38
N ASN A 360 -10.64 5.29 -41.47
CA ASN A 360 -10.44 5.98 -40.19
C ASN A 360 -11.56 5.81 -39.13
N TRP A 361 -12.49 4.85 -39.31
CA TRP A 361 -13.51 4.49 -38.32
C TRP A 361 -13.38 3.03 -37.92
N VAL A 362 -12.90 2.81 -36.68
CA VAL A 362 -12.69 1.46 -36.15
C VAL A 362 -13.66 1.21 -34.98
N VAL A 363 -14.25 0.04 -34.96
CA VAL A 363 -15.00 -0.51 -33.83
C VAL A 363 -14.28 -1.73 -33.31
N GLY A 364 -13.94 -1.75 -32.01
CA GLY A 364 -13.25 -2.86 -31.37
C GLY A 364 -14.07 -3.48 -30.25
N ILE A 365 -13.95 -4.80 -30.10
CA ILE A 365 -14.46 -5.56 -28.99
C ILE A 365 -13.30 -6.36 -28.41
N ASN A 366 -13.06 -6.23 -27.10
CA ASN A 366 -11.99 -6.94 -26.42
C ASN A 366 -12.57 -7.69 -25.23
N TYR A 367 -12.27 -8.97 -25.13
CA TYR A 367 -12.51 -9.80 -23.95
C TYR A 367 -11.22 -9.93 -23.16
N PHE A 368 -11.30 -9.90 -21.84
CA PHE A 368 -10.19 -10.22 -20.97
C PHE A 368 -10.61 -11.13 -19.82
N ASN A 369 -9.68 -11.91 -19.33
CA ASN A 369 -9.77 -12.67 -18.10
C ASN A 369 -8.46 -12.47 -17.33
N LEU A 370 -8.55 -12.10 -16.06
CA LEU A 370 -7.45 -11.96 -15.13
C LEU A 370 -7.74 -12.81 -13.90
N LYS A 371 -6.84 -13.70 -13.59
CA LYS A 371 -6.83 -14.45 -12.34
C LYS A 371 -5.69 -13.97 -11.46
N ILE A 372 -5.93 -13.88 -10.16
CA ILE A 372 -4.92 -13.59 -9.14
C ILE A 372 -5.02 -14.67 -8.09
N ASP A 373 -3.94 -15.39 -7.92
CA ASP A 373 -3.77 -16.44 -6.92
C ASP A 373 -2.85 -15.96 -5.81
N ASN A 374 -2.96 -16.54 -4.64
CA ASN A 374 -2.05 -16.30 -3.51
C ASN A 374 -1.99 -14.80 -3.10
N ALA A 375 -3.09 -14.07 -3.26
CA ALA A 375 -3.15 -12.65 -2.94
C ALA A 375 -2.73 -12.38 -1.48
N ILE A 376 -1.98 -11.30 -1.27
CA ILE A 376 -1.58 -10.89 0.08
C ILE A 376 -2.73 -10.08 0.67
N GLU A 377 -3.35 -10.64 1.70
CA GLU A 377 -4.54 -10.07 2.34
C GLU A 377 -4.26 -9.68 3.80
N TYR A 378 -4.80 -8.54 4.22
CA TYR A 378 -4.83 -8.16 5.62
C TYR A 378 -5.98 -8.88 6.32
N THR A 379 -5.64 -9.69 7.30
CA THR A 379 -6.62 -10.39 8.14
C THR A 379 -6.94 -9.53 9.36
N SER A 380 -8.12 -8.89 9.36
CA SER A 380 -8.57 -7.98 10.40
C SER A 380 -9.03 -8.71 11.69
N ALA A 381 -9.25 -7.95 12.75
CA ALA A 381 -9.87 -8.49 13.97
C ALA A 381 -11.23 -9.15 13.69
N GLN A 382 -12.04 -8.60 12.77
CA GLN A 382 -13.33 -9.20 12.41
C GLN A 382 -13.15 -10.54 11.68
N ASP A 383 -12.16 -10.65 10.80
CA ASP A 383 -11.89 -11.91 10.09
C ASP A 383 -11.45 -13.00 11.06
N GLN A 384 -10.58 -12.66 12.01
CA GLN A 384 -10.16 -13.58 13.06
C GLN A 384 -11.33 -14.03 13.95
N LEU A 385 -12.23 -13.12 14.33
CA LEU A 385 -13.44 -13.46 15.09
C LEU A 385 -14.44 -14.28 14.27
N ASN A 386 -14.52 -14.09 12.96
CA ASN A 386 -15.35 -14.90 12.07
C ASN A 386 -14.83 -16.34 12.00
N VAL A 387 -13.51 -16.53 11.86
CA VAL A 387 -12.86 -17.84 11.93
C VAL A 387 -13.06 -18.48 13.30
N ASP A 388 -12.92 -17.72 14.38
CA ASP A 388 -13.15 -18.20 15.74
C ASP A 388 -14.60 -18.68 15.95
N TYR A 389 -15.57 -17.95 15.43
CA TYR A 389 -16.97 -18.36 15.43
C TYR A 389 -17.20 -19.65 14.67
N GLN A 390 -16.64 -19.81 13.46
CA GLN A 390 -16.75 -21.01 12.63
C GLN A 390 -16.07 -22.23 13.27
N THR A 391 -15.03 -22.02 14.03
CA THR A 391 -14.27 -23.07 14.75
C THR A 391 -14.73 -23.26 16.19
N SER A 392 -15.88 -22.73 16.56
CA SER A 392 -16.48 -22.82 17.90
C SER A 392 -15.57 -22.29 19.02
N GLY A 393 -14.88 -21.18 18.78
CA GLY A 393 -13.98 -20.52 19.73
C GLY A 393 -12.56 -21.12 19.71
N GLY A 394 -12.15 -21.80 18.63
CA GLY A 394 -10.87 -22.48 18.52
C GLY A 394 -9.82 -21.79 17.63
N ASN A 395 -10.01 -20.52 17.28
CA ASN A 395 -9.00 -19.78 16.52
C ASN A 395 -7.84 -19.34 17.43
N SER A 396 -6.61 -19.80 17.13
CA SER A 396 -5.41 -19.46 17.90
C SER A 396 -5.03 -17.98 17.87
N ALA A 397 -5.53 -17.21 16.89
CA ALA A 397 -5.34 -15.78 16.78
C ALA A 397 -6.25 -14.97 17.75
N VAL A 398 -7.21 -15.62 18.42
CA VAL A 398 -8.14 -14.98 19.35
C VAL A 398 -7.90 -15.52 20.77
N THR A 399 -7.30 -14.71 21.61
CA THR A 399 -7.08 -15.06 23.02
C THR A 399 -8.29 -14.69 23.85
N ARG A 400 -8.83 -15.66 24.60
CA ARG A 400 -9.98 -15.49 25.49
C ARG A 400 -9.60 -15.81 26.95
N ASN A 401 -10.19 -15.08 27.87
CA ASN A 401 -10.06 -15.40 29.30
C ASN A 401 -10.97 -16.59 29.71
N SER A 402 -10.87 -16.99 30.97
CA SER A 402 -11.65 -18.10 31.51
C SER A 402 -13.18 -17.91 31.47
N ALA A 403 -13.65 -16.67 31.28
CA ALA A 403 -15.06 -16.35 31.10
C ALA A 403 -15.50 -16.30 29.63
N GLY A 404 -14.58 -16.64 28.68
CA GLY A 404 -14.83 -16.62 27.25
C GLY A 404 -14.78 -15.23 26.61
N LYS A 405 -14.42 -14.17 27.36
CA LYS A 405 -14.28 -12.83 26.83
C LYS A 405 -12.96 -12.69 26.07
N VAL A 406 -12.98 -12.06 24.92
CA VAL A 406 -11.78 -11.73 24.13
C VAL A 406 -10.90 -10.75 24.92
N GLU A 407 -9.62 -11.10 25.08
CA GLU A 407 -8.59 -10.24 25.67
C GLU A 407 -7.69 -9.64 24.61
N GLU A 408 -7.38 -10.42 23.58
CA GLU A 408 -6.43 -10.03 22.51
C GLU A 408 -6.77 -10.72 21.20
N ILE A 409 -6.51 -10.06 20.09
CA ILE A 409 -6.61 -10.59 18.74
C ILE A 409 -5.29 -10.33 18.01
N SER A 410 -4.73 -11.36 17.36
CA SER A 410 -3.61 -11.23 16.45
C SER A 410 -4.15 -11.05 15.03
N ALA A 411 -3.76 -9.95 14.40
CA ALA A 411 -4.08 -9.62 13.00
C ALA A 411 -2.77 -9.47 12.21
N GLY A 412 -2.84 -9.35 10.89
CA GLY A 412 -1.64 -9.16 10.07
C GLY A 412 -1.85 -9.62 8.64
N TYR A 413 -0.74 -9.74 7.93
CA TYR A 413 -0.73 -10.10 6.52
C TYR A 413 -0.48 -11.58 6.32
N GLN A 414 -1.17 -12.16 5.36
CA GLN A 414 -0.98 -13.55 4.94
C GLN A 414 -1.30 -13.69 3.45
N ASN A 415 -0.73 -14.70 2.82
CA ASN A 415 -1.20 -15.07 1.50
C ASN A 415 -2.60 -15.66 1.63
N GLY A 416 -3.55 -15.06 0.91
CA GLY A 416 -4.95 -15.47 0.91
C GLY A 416 -5.15 -16.81 0.19
N PHE A 417 -6.21 -17.51 0.57
CA PHE A 417 -6.67 -18.70 -0.15
C PHE A 417 -7.69 -18.34 -1.23
N THR A 418 -7.95 -17.04 -1.42
CA THR A 418 -8.95 -16.55 -2.34
C THR A 418 -8.34 -16.40 -3.72
N GLU A 419 -8.85 -17.16 -4.68
CA GLU A 419 -8.61 -16.93 -6.11
C GLU A 419 -9.53 -15.79 -6.55
N PHE A 420 -8.95 -14.71 -7.05
CA PHE A 420 -9.73 -13.62 -7.63
C PHE A 420 -9.77 -13.79 -9.15
N GLU A 421 -10.97 -13.85 -9.71
CA GLU A 421 -11.15 -13.89 -11.16
C GLU A 421 -11.96 -12.67 -11.62
N TYR A 422 -11.37 -11.91 -12.56
CA TYR A 422 -12.00 -10.78 -13.20
C TYR A 422 -12.10 -11.03 -14.69
N ASN A 423 -13.28 -10.93 -15.24
CA ASN A 423 -13.48 -11.01 -16.68
C ASN A 423 -14.47 -9.96 -17.16
N GLY A 424 -14.36 -9.60 -18.43
CA GLY A 424 -15.19 -8.58 -19.04
C GLY A 424 -15.00 -8.43 -20.54
N VAL A 425 -15.88 -7.65 -21.11
CA VAL A 425 -15.89 -7.31 -22.55
C VAL A 425 -15.89 -5.79 -22.67
#